data_6df93d7f360c646604b91ddc5a27e534
#
_entry.id   6df93d7f360c646604b91ddc5a27e534
#
_cell.length_a   1.000
_cell.length_b   1.000
_cell.length_c   1.000
_cell.angle_alpha   90.00
_cell.angle_beta   90.00
_cell.angle_gamma   90.00
#
_symmetry.space_group_name_H-M   'P 1'
#
loop_
_entity.id
_entity.type
_entity.pdbx_description
1 polymer ?
#
loop_
_entity_poly.entity_id
_entity_poly.type
_entity_poly.pdbx_seq_one_letter_code
_entity_poly.pdbx_strand_id
1 'polypeptide(L)'
;VTTGNAPRRGRGRPPRIDQEKIVAAARAIAPGALTMQAVADALGVDRTTLHYYVGDRDGLLELVVADLFETELRSIRLPEGATWQEILRAYGNAIRQGVLKLGVTATSFRLRGTSGAASLALAEQVLRALIEGGFRSDDAGRVLTLVSGLAMSAAHDVLGTAESRLHHQTPEVVRALKDLPPGDFPLLSGVVADRDVDATAAQDFEFNLDIVIAGLERFLAL
;
A
#
# COMPACT_ATOMS: atom_id res chain seq x y z
N VAL A 1 -56.27 -38.76 -21.43
CA VAL A 1 -54.92 -38.82 -20.84
C VAL A 1 -54.23 -37.49 -21.16
N THR A 2 -54.24 -36.61 -20.18
CA THR A 2 -53.65 -35.25 -20.32
C THR A 2 -52.25 -35.26 -19.74
N THR A 3 -51.25 -35.17 -20.59
CA THR A 3 -49.82 -35.05 -20.20
C THR A 3 -49.52 -33.60 -19.89
N GLY A 4 -49.35 -33.31 -18.59
CA GLY A 4 -48.92 -31.98 -18.09
C GLY A 4 -47.48 -31.71 -18.44
N ASN A 5 -47.26 -30.62 -19.19
CA ASN A 5 -45.93 -30.09 -19.52
C ASN A 5 -45.48 -29.18 -18.35
N ALA A 6 -44.51 -29.65 -17.58
CA ALA A 6 -43.90 -28.83 -16.52
C ALA A 6 -43.11 -27.68 -17.11
N PRO A 7 -43.22 -26.44 -16.58
CA PRO A 7 -42.47 -25.30 -17.10
C PRO A 7 -40.96 -25.50 -16.85
N ARG A 8 -40.18 -25.48 -17.94
CA ARG A 8 -38.72 -25.39 -17.89
C ARG A 8 -38.35 -24.08 -17.20
N ARG A 9 -37.75 -24.15 -15.99
CA ARG A 9 -37.09 -23.03 -15.34
C ARG A 9 -36.07 -22.45 -16.32
N GLY A 10 -36.33 -21.24 -16.78
CA GLY A 10 -35.42 -20.47 -17.62
C GLY A 10 -34.09 -20.33 -16.91
N ARG A 11 -33.00 -20.73 -17.56
CA ARG A 11 -31.62 -20.37 -17.15
C ARG A 11 -31.53 -18.86 -17.27
N GLY A 12 -31.73 -18.15 -16.17
CA GLY A 12 -31.40 -16.74 -16.06
C GLY A 12 -29.92 -16.58 -16.37
N ARG A 13 -29.57 -15.52 -17.12
CA ARG A 13 -28.18 -15.13 -17.38
C ARG A 13 -27.47 -15.07 -16.02
N PRO A 14 -26.32 -15.79 -15.82
CA PRO A 14 -25.62 -15.78 -14.54
C PRO A 14 -25.35 -14.33 -14.14
N PRO A 15 -25.48 -13.97 -12.85
CA PRO A 15 -25.26 -12.62 -12.38
C PRO A 15 -23.86 -12.19 -12.80
N ARG A 16 -23.76 -11.06 -13.47
CA ARG A 16 -22.48 -10.48 -13.87
C ARG A 16 -21.75 -10.10 -12.60
N ILE A 17 -20.73 -10.86 -12.21
CA ILE A 17 -19.81 -10.49 -11.12
C ILE A 17 -18.83 -9.46 -11.67
N ASP A 18 -18.43 -8.55 -10.81
CA ASP A 18 -17.41 -7.52 -11.03
C ASP A 18 -16.55 -7.41 -9.78
N GLN A 19 -15.48 -6.65 -9.87
CA GLN A 19 -14.55 -6.49 -8.74
C GLN A 19 -15.21 -5.90 -7.50
N GLU A 20 -16.15 -4.95 -7.66
CA GLU A 20 -16.87 -4.33 -6.54
C GLU A 20 -17.67 -5.37 -5.75
N LYS A 21 -18.39 -6.25 -6.44
CA LYS A 21 -19.16 -7.32 -5.82
C LYS A 21 -18.28 -8.35 -5.13
N ILE A 22 -17.14 -8.68 -5.75
CA ILE A 22 -16.15 -9.61 -5.16
C ILE A 22 -15.62 -9.03 -3.85
N VAL A 23 -15.21 -7.76 -3.85
CA VAL A 23 -14.73 -7.06 -2.65
C VAL A 23 -15.81 -6.98 -1.58
N ALA A 24 -17.04 -6.60 -1.96
CA ALA A 24 -18.16 -6.51 -1.02
C ALA A 24 -18.45 -7.87 -0.35
N ALA A 25 -18.46 -8.96 -1.13
CA ALA A 25 -18.65 -10.31 -0.61
C ALA A 25 -17.48 -10.73 0.30
N ALA A 26 -16.24 -10.46 -0.10
CA ALA A 26 -15.06 -10.78 0.68
C ALA A 26 -15.01 -10.04 2.03
N ARG A 27 -15.39 -8.76 2.05
CA ARG A 27 -15.44 -7.93 3.28
C ARG A 27 -16.52 -8.38 4.27
N ALA A 28 -17.59 -9.04 3.78
CA ALA A 28 -18.64 -9.60 4.65
C ALA A 28 -18.22 -10.89 5.35
N ILE A 29 -17.11 -11.50 4.93
CA ILE A 29 -16.58 -12.75 5.48
C ILE A 29 -15.51 -12.41 6.53
N ALA A 30 -15.56 -13.11 7.69
CA ALA A 30 -14.53 -12.92 8.72
C ALA A 30 -13.12 -13.26 8.17
N PRO A 31 -12.05 -12.51 8.52
CA PRO A 31 -10.72 -12.69 7.95
C PRO A 31 -10.19 -14.12 8.00
N GLY A 32 -10.42 -14.85 9.09
CA GLY A 32 -10.00 -16.26 9.26
C GLY A 32 -10.78 -17.26 8.39
N ALA A 33 -11.97 -16.87 7.88
CA ALA A 33 -12.83 -17.69 7.02
C ALA A 33 -12.74 -17.27 5.54
N LEU A 34 -11.95 -16.25 5.21
CA LEU A 34 -11.83 -15.74 3.84
C LEU A 34 -11.08 -16.74 2.95
N THR A 35 -11.85 -17.43 2.11
CA THR A 35 -11.34 -18.38 1.12
C THR A 35 -11.99 -18.12 -0.24
N MET A 36 -11.36 -18.59 -1.31
CA MET A 36 -11.92 -18.53 -2.66
C MET A 36 -13.31 -19.18 -2.72
N GLN A 37 -13.50 -20.31 -2.01
CA GLN A 37 -14.78 -21.00 -2.00
C GLN A 37 -15.86 -20.18 -1.27
N ALA A 38 -15.54 -19.65 -0.10
CA ALA A 38 -16.49 -18.84 0.69
C ALA A 38 -16.98 -17.60 -0.09
N VAL A 39 -16.08 -16.94 -0.84
CA VAL A 39 -16.46 -15.79 -1.68
C VAL A 39 -17.30 -16.23 -2.89
N ALA A 40 -16.95 -17.35 -3.55
CA ALA A 40 -17.73 -17.89 -4.64
C ALA A 40 -19.15 -18.27 -4.20
N ASP A 41 -19.29 -18.93 -3.05
CA ASP A 41 -20.57 -19.29 -2.45
C ASP A 41 -21.41 -18.05 -2.10
N ALA A 42 -20.79 -17.03 -1.51
CA ALA A 42 -21.47 -15.77 -1.19
C ALA A 42 -21.98 -15.02 -2.45
N LEU A 43 -21.26 -15.15 -3.56
CA LEU A 43 -21.63 -14.58 -4.85
C LEU A 43 -22.60 -15.45 -5.67
N GLY A 44 -22.83 -16.69 -5.25
CA GLY A 44 -23.64 -17.66 -5.99
C GLY A 44 -23.02 -18.07 -7.34
N VAL A 45 -21.69 -18.14 -7.42
CA VAL A 45 -20.94 -18.52 -8.64
C VAL A 45 -19.98 -19.68 -8.37
N ASP A 46 -19.53 -20.31 -9.45
CA ASP A 46 -18.49 -21.34 -9.35
C ASP A 46 -17.13 -20.72 -9.00
N ARG A 47 -16.32 -21.46 -8.23
CA ARG A 47 -14.94 -21.08 -7.91
C ARG A 47 -14.10 -20.79 -9.16
N THR A 48 -14.35 -21.49 -10.26
CA THR A 48 -13.68 -21.26 -11.55
C THR A 48 -14.02 -19.88 -12.12
N THR A 49 -15.27 -19.45 -11.96
CA THR A 49 -15.69 -18.09 -12.35
C THR A 49 -14.97 -17.03 -11.52
N LEU A 50 -14.88 -17.19 -10.20
CA LEU A 50 -14.14 -16.27 -9.34
C LEU A 50 -12.64 -16.25 -9.69
N HIS A 51 -12.04 -17.43 -9.95
CA HIS A 51 -10.63 -17.54 -10.38
C HIS A 51 -10.34 -16.73 -11.65
N TYR A 52 -11.27 -16.68 -12.60
CA TYR A 52 -11.12 -15.86 -13.81
C TYR A 52 -10.92 -14.37 -13.51
N TYR A 53 -11.52 -13.85 -12.43
CA TYR A 53 -11.45 -12.42 -12.07
C TYR A 53 -10.26 -12.08 -11.16
N VAL A 54 -9.90 -12.97 -10.25
CA VAL A 54 -8.90 -12.67 -9.21
C VAL A 54 -7.67 -13.57 -9.27
N GLY A 55 -7.66 -14.60 -10.14
CA GLY A 55 -6.60 -15.58 -10.19
C GLY A 55 -6.69 -16.56 -9.04
N ASP A 56 -6.00 -16.31 -7.98
CA ASP A 56 -5.89 -17.19 -6.81
C ASP A 56 -6.31 -16.47 -5.51
N ARG A 57 -5.99 -17.09 -4.37
CA ARG A 57 -6.24 -16.52 -3.05
C ARG A 57 -5.46 -15.22 -2.84
N ASP A 58 -4.24 -15.15 -3.35
CA ASP A 58 -3.39 -13.98 -3.17
C ASP A 58 -3.93 -12.80 -3.98
N GLY A 59 -4.37 -13.03 -5.22
CA GLY A 59 -5.04 -12.01 -6.02
C GLY A 59 -6.39 -11.54 -5.42
N LEU A 60 -7.16 -12.44 -4.79
CA LEU A 60 -8.36 -12.04 -4.03
C LEU A 60 -7.99 -11.13 -2.86
N LEU A 61 -6.97 -11.49 -2.10
CA LEU A 61 -6.51 -10.69 -0.98
C LEU A 61 -5.96 -9.33 -1.46
N GLU A 62 -5.14 -9.31 -2.54
CA GLU A 62 -4.68 -8.05 -3.15
C GLU A 62 -5.84 -7.11 -3.45
N LEU A 63 -6.90 -7.62 -4.05
CA LEU A 63 -8.09 -6.83 -4.39
C LEU A 63 -8.77 -6.24 -3.13
N VAL A 64 -8.91 -7.05 -2.07
CA VAL A 64 -9.51 -6.61 -0.80
C VAL A 64 -8.66 -5.55 -0.11
N VAL A 65 -7.34 -5.75 -0.07
CA VAL A 65 -6.40 -4.79 0.54
C VAL A 65 -6.37 -3.48 -0.23
N ALA A 66 -6.40 -3.53 -1.56
CA ALA A 66 -6.47 -2.33 -2.39
C ALA A 66 -7.74 -1.51 -2.11
N ASP A 67 -8.90 -2.16 -1.94
CA ASP A 67 -10.15 -1.48 -1.60
C ASP A 67 -10.14 -0.89 -0.18
N LEU A 68 -9.57 -1.60 0.79
CA LEU A 68 -9.39 -1.08 2.14
C LEU A 68 -8.50 0.16 2.13
N PHE A 69 -7.39 0.12 1.39
CA PHE A 69 -6.50 1.26 1.22
C PHE A 69 -7.21 2.45 0.58
N GLU A 70 -7.94 2.25 -0.51
CA GLU A 70 -8.77 3.28 -1.14
C GLU A 70 -9.79 3.89 -0.14
N THR A 71 -10.38 3.05 0.72
CA THR A 71 -11.31 3.52 1.75
C THR A 71 -10.62 4.45 2.75
N GLU A 72 -9.41 4.13 3.18
CA GLU A 72 -8.60 5.00 4.04
C GLU A 72 -8.25 6.31 3.34
N LEU A 73 -7.82 6.25 2.09
CA LEU A 73 -7.44 7.44 1.32
C LEU A 73 -8.61 8.40 1.06
N ARG A 74 -9.86 7.92 0.98
CA ARG A 74 -11.05 8.78 0.82
C ARG A 74 -11.23 9.81 1.94
N SER A 75 -10.77 9.48 3.13
CA SER A 75 -10.86 10.37 4.30
C SER A 75 -9.79 11.45 4.33
N ILE A 76 -8.74 11.33 3.51
CA ILE A 76 -7.59 12.22 3.52
C ILE A 76 -7.94 13.53 2.81
N ARG A 77 -7.51 14.62 3.42
CA ARG A 77 -7.57 15.97 2.85
C ARG A 77 -6.18 16.57 2.93
N LEU A 78 -5.62 16.90 1.79
CA LEU A 78 -4.39 17.68 1.73
C LEU A 78 -4.70 19.14 2.07
N PRO A 79 -3.77 19.88 2.71
CA PRO A 79 -4.02 21.25 3.12
C PRO A 79 -4.23 22.17 1.92
N GLU A 80 -5.28 22.98 1.94
CA GLU A 80 -5.59 23.94 0.87
C GLU A 80 -4.66 25.17 0.95
N GLY A 81 -4.20 25.65 -0.19
CA GLY A 81 -3.32 26.84 -0.26
C GLY A 81 -1.92 26.64 0.33
N ALA A 82 -1.56 25.40 0.65
CA ALA A 82 -0.25 25.05 1.18
C ALA A 82 0.82 25.02 0.07
N THR A 83 2.07 25.17 0.47
CA THR A 83 3.24 24.99 -0.42
C THR A 83 3.37 23.54 -0.89
N TRP A 84 4.06 23.33 -2.00
CA TRP A 84 4.31 21.97 -2.50
C TRP A 84 5.08 21.10 -1.47
N GLN A 85 5.93 21.72 -0.64
CA GLN A 85 6.64 21.02 0.45
C GLN A 85 5.65 20.46 1.49
N GLU A 86 4.70 21.28 1.93
CA GLU A 86 3.67 20.91 2.89
C GLU A 86 2.74 19.84 2.30
N ILE A 87 2.39 19.97 1.02
CA ILE A 87 1.60 18.96 0.29
C ILE A 87 2.33 17.63 0.23
N LEU A 88 3.63 17.60 -0.10
CA LEU A 88 4.42 16.37 -0.12
C LEU A 88 4.49 15.71 1.25
N ARG A 89 4.68 16.49 2.33
CA ARG A 89 4.68 15.96 3.70
C ARG A 89 3.34 15.35 4.06
N ALA A 90 2.27 16.08 3.82
CA ALA A 90 0.92 15.62 4.10
C ALA A 90 0.59 14.35 3.31
N TYR A 91 0.94 14.31 2.04
CA TYR A 91 0.75 13.14 1.17
C TYR A 91 1.56 11.93 1.62
N GLY A 92 2.86 12.09 1.86
CA GLY A 92 3.73 11.01 2.31
C GLY A 92 3.25 10.39 3.62
N ASN A 93 2.90 11.25 4.61
CA ASN A 93 2.32 10.81 5.87
C ASN A 93 0.97 10.11 5.68
N ALA A 94 0.11 10.60 4.79
CA ALA A 94 -1.17 9.99 4.49
C ALA A 94 -1.03 8.57 3.92
N ILE A 95 -0.14 8.39 2.93
CA ILE A 95 0.15 7.07 2.36
C ILE A 95 0.71 6.13 3.43
N ARG A 96 1.71 6.57 4.19
CA ARG A 96 2.31 5.78 5.27
C ARG A 96 1.27 5.34 6.30
N GLN A 97 0.44 6.26 6.80
CA GLN A 97 -0.60 5.95 7.78
C GLN A 97 -1.69 5.03 7.20
N GLY A 98 -2.07 5.25 5.94
CA GLY A 98 -3.01 4.37 5.25
C GLY A 98 -2.53 2.92 5.21
N VAL A 99 -1.24 2.71 4.86
CA VAL A 99 -0.64 1.35 4.87
C VAL A 99 -0.55 0.79 6.30
N LEU A 100 -0.15 1.58 7.28
CA LEU A 100 -0.05 1.14 8.69
C LEU A 100 -1.41 0.67 9.24
N LYS A 101 -2.51 1.33 8.87
CA LYS A 101 -3.87 0.93 9.29
C LYS A 101 -4.30 -0.41 8.70
N LEU A 102 -3.78 -0.82 7.56
CA LEU A 102 -4.01 -2.13 6.97
C LEU A 102 -3.34 -3.26 7.76
N GLY A 103 -2.37 -2.91 8.61
CA GLY A 103 -1.65 -3.84 9.47
C GLY A 103 -0.86 -4.89 8.67
N VAL A 104 -0.60 -6.03 9.31
CA VAL A 104 0.18 -7.14 8.71
C VAL A 104 -0.39 -7.66 7.38
N THR A 105 -1.67 -7.38 7.08
CA THR A 105 -2.25 -7.76 5.79
C THR A 105 -1.56 -7.03 4.63
N ALA A 106 -1.02 -5.82 4.86
CA ALA A 106 -0.29 -5.07 3.86
C ALA A 106 1.10 -5.64 3.56
N THR A 107 1.74 -6.37 4.49
CA THR A 107 3.10 -6.92 4.28
C THR A 107 3.14 -8.05 3.26
N SER A 108 2.03 -8.74 3.07
CA SER A 108 1.89 -9.82 2.09
C SER A 108 1.66 -9.31 0.67
N PHE A 109 1.47 -7.99 0.48
CA PHE A 109 1.07 -7.40 -0.79
C PHE A 109 2.07 -6.39 -1.32
N ARG A 110 2.42 -6.57 -2.57
CA ARG A 110 2.93 -5.47 -3.39
C ARG A 110 1.71 -4.72 -3.91
N LEU A 111 1.41 -3.55 -3.34
CA LEU A 111 0.47 -2.61 -3.95
C LEU A 111 0.99 -2.27 -5.34
N ARG A 112 0.46 -2.96 -6.35
CA ARG A 112 0.78 -2.74 -7.77
C ARG A 112 0.09 -1.48 -8.29
N GLY A 113 0.31 -0.36 -7.60
CA GLY A 113 -0.36 0.90 -7.91
C GLY A 113 -1.85 0.84 -7.52
N THR A 114 -2.35 1.92 -6.99
CA THR A 114 -3.76 2.09 -6.74
C THR A 114 -4.38 2.73 -7.98
N SER A 115 -5.45 2.15 -8.49
CA SER A 115 -6.22 2.68 -9.61
C SER A 115 -7.58 3.24 -9.16
N GLY A 116 -7.78 3.33 -7.86
CA GLY A 116 -9.01 3.83 -7.27
C GLY A 116 -9.13 5.36 -7.37
N ALA A 117 -10.36 5.86 -7.32
CA ALA A 117 -10.63 7.28 -7.49
C ALA A 117 -10.00 8.17 -6.40
N ALA A 118 -9.86 7.66 -5.15
CA ALA A 118 -9.28 8.44 -4.07
C ALA A 118 -7.76 8.59 -4.23
N SER A 119 -7.06 7.51 -4.57
CA SER A 119 -5.62 7.57 -4.84
C SER A 119 -5.29 8.44 -6.04
N LEU A 120 -6.08 8.34 -7.13
CA LEU A 120 -5.90 9.20 -8.30
C LEU A 120 -6.16 10.68 -7.97
N ALA A 121 -7.19 10.98 -7.17
CA ALA A 121 -7.48 12.35 -6.75
C ALA A 121 -6.38 12.95 -5.88
N LEU A 122 -5.79 12.16 -4.97
CA LEU A 122 -4.64 12.61 -4.16
C LEU A 122 -3.40 12.84 -5.04
N ALA A 123 -3.11 11.92 -5.95
CA ALA A 123 -2.00 12.06 -6.90
C ALA A 123 -2.13 13.32 -7.75
N GLU A 124 -3.33 13.61 -8.26
CA GLU A 124 -3.63 14.81 -9.06
C GLU A 124 -3.38 16.09 -8.24
N GLN A 125 -3.77 16.13 -6.96
CA GLN A 125 -3.51 17.27 -6.07
C GLN A 125 -2.01 17.50 -5.86
N VAL A 126 -1.25 16.42 -5.62
CA VAL A 126 0.23 16.48 -5.47
C VAL A 126 0.88 16.97 -6.76
N LEU A 127 0.51 16.40 -7.91
CA LEU A 127 1.06 16.81 -9.21
C LEU A 127 0.78 18.29 -9.49
N ARG A 128 -0.44 18.76 -9.20
CA ARG A 128 -0.80 20.16 -9.34
C ARG A 128 0.07 21.06 -8.48
N ALA A 129 0.23 20.76 -7.18
CA ALA A 129 1.06 21.53 -6.28
C ALA A 129 2.52 21.59 -6.74
N LEU A 130 3.06 20.48 -7.24
CA LEU A 130 4.43 20.43 -7.77
C LEU A 130 4.58 21.29 -9.04
N ILE A 131 3.64 21.19 -9.99
CA ILE A 131 3.67 21.98 -11.23
C ILE A 131 3.52 23.46 -10.92
N GLU A 132 2.61 23.85 -10.05
CA GLU A 132 2.46 25.24 -9.56
C GLU A 132 3.72 25.72 -8.82
N GLY A 133 4.43 24.81 -8.14
CA GLY A 133 5.73 25.03 -7.51
C GLY A 133 6.92 25.14 -8.48
N GLY A 134 6.70 24.99 -9.78
CA GLY A 134 7.72 25.17 -10.83
C GLY A 134 8.33 23.88 -11.39
N PHE A 135 7.87 22.70 -10.97
CA PHE A 135 8.36 21.44 -11.55
C PHE A 135 7.80 21.21 -12.95
N ARG A 136 8.59 20.60 -13.81
CA ARG A 136 8.12 20.06 -15.08
C ARG A 136 7.25 18.81 -14.80
N SER A 137 6.30 18.51 -15.67
CA SER A 137 5.37 17.39 -15.49
C SER A 137 6.08 16.04 -15.29
N ASP A 138 7.15 15.76 -16.05
CA ASP A 138 7.93 14.53 -15.93
C ASP A 138 8.60 14.42 -14.56
N ASP A 139 9.15 15.52 -14.05
CA ASP A 139 9.83 15.57 -12.77
C ASP A 139 8.83 15.47 -11.63
N ALA A 140 7.68 16.13 -11.74
CA ALA A 140 6.58 15.99 -10.79
C ALA A 140 6.10 14.52 -10.66
N GLY A 141 5.99 13.80 -11.78
CA GLY A 141 5.66 12.37 -11.78
C GLY A 141 6.72 11.51 -11.07
N ARG A 142 8.00 11.82 -11.27
CA ARG A 142 9.12 11.15 -10.57
C ARG A 142 9.10 11.41 -9.07
N VAL A 143 8.85 12.67 -8.68
CA VAL A 143 8.73 13.07 -7.27
C VAL A 143 7.57 12.35 -6.59
N LEU A 144 6.40 12.31 -7.22
CA LEU A 144 5.23 11.58 -6.71
C LEU A 144 5.57 10.11 -6.47
N THR A 145 6.22 9.45 -7.44
CA THR A 145 6.63 8.05 -7.33
C THR A 145 7.64 7.84 -6.20
N LEU A 146 8.63 8.73 -6.09
CA LEU A 146 9.66 8.67 -5.04
C LEU A 146 9.04 8.76 -3.64
N VAL A 147 8.19 9.77 -3.40
CA VAL A 147 7.58 9.98 -2.08
C VAL A 147 6.61 8.85 -1.74
N SER A 148 5.83 8.35 -2.71
CA SER A 148 4.97 7.18 -2.52
C SER A 148 5.78 5.94 -2.11
N GLY A 149 6.87 5.66 -2.81
CA GLY A 149 7.76 4.54 -2.52
C GLY A 149 8.40 4.65 -1.13
N LEU A 150 8.87 5.84 -0.76
CA LEU A 150 9.44 6.13 0.56
C LEU A 150 8.41 5.88 1.68
N ALA A 151 7.19 6.39 1.51
CA ALA A 151 6.12 6.24 2.49
C ALA A 151 5.69 4.77 2.66
N MET A 152 5.59 4.02 1.56
CA MET A 152 5.27 2.60 1.58
C MET A 152 6.37 1.78 2.24
N SER A 153 7.64 2.02 1.89
CA SER A 153 8.78 1.33 2.52
C SER A 153 8.80 1.56 4.02
N ALA A 154 8.67 2.83 4.46
CA ALA A 154 8.66 3.18 5.87
C ALA A 154 7.47 2.56 6.65
N ALA A 155 6.33 2.33 6.00
CA ALA A 155 5.21 1.63 6.62
C ALA A 155 5.50 0.12 6.73
N HIS A 156 6.07 -0.50 5.69
CA HIS A 156 6.42 -1.92 5.70
C HIS A 156 7.50 -2.23 6.74
N ASP A 157 8.47 -1.33 6.95
CA ASP A 157 9.50 -1.49 7.98
C ASP A 157 8.89 -1.54 9.40
N VAL A 158 7.80 -0.82 9.65
CA VAL A 158 7.05 -0.89 10.92
C VAL A 158 6.21 -2.16 11.04
N LEU A 159 5.57 -2.59 9.93
CA LEU A 159 4.67 -3.74 9.92
C LEU A 159 5.41 -5.07 9.87
N GLY A 160 6.69 -5.09 9.56
CA GLY A 160 7.55 -6.26 9.61
C GLY A 160 7.52 -6.93 10.98
N THR A 161 7.96 -8.20 11.08
CA THR A 161 7.99 -8.94 12.34
C THR A 161 8.84 -8.22 13.39
N ALA A 162 8.62 -8.48 14.68
CA ALA A 162 9.31 -7.83 15.79
C ALA A 162 10.86 -7.93 15.70
N GLU A 163 11.37 -8.90 14.94
CA GLU A 163 12.80 -9.03 14.59
C GLU A 163 13.23 -8.09 13.47
N SER A 164 12.28 -7.49 12.73
CA SER A 164 12.46 -6.65 11.54
C SER A 164 12.06 -5.19 11.74
N ARG A 165 11.94 -4.70 12.96
CA ARG A 165 11.71 -3.27 13.27
C ARG A 165 12.90 -2.36 12.93
N LEU A 166 14.06 -2.94 12.77
CA LEU A 166 15.19 -2.37 12.08
C LEU A 166 14.96 -2.58 10.58
N HIS A 167 15.38 -1.64 9.73
CA HIS A 167 15.38 -1.82 8.27
C HIS A 167 15.69 -3.29 7.94
N HIS A 168 14.92 -3.92 7.07
CA HIS A 168 14.92 -5.38 6.83
C HIS A 168 16.31 -6.05 6.71
N GLN A 169 17.35 -5.29 6.37
CA GLN A 169 18.74 -5.75 6.30
C GLN A 169 19.52 -5.62 7.63
N THR A 170 19.01 -4.86 8.60
CA THR A 170 19.78 -4.56 9.84
C THR A 170 19.96 -5.78 10.75
N PRO A 171 18.96 -6.68 10.95
CA PRO A 171 19.14 -7.89 11.74
C PRO A 171 20.23 -8.81 11.18
N GLU A 172 20.33 -8.90 9.85
CA GLU A 172 21.34 -9.69 9.17
C GLU A 172 22.72 -9.07 9.32
N VAL A 173 22.81 -7.75 9.19
CA VAL A 173 24.06 -6.99 9.42
C VAL A 173 24.52 -7.13 10.86
N VAL A 174 23.61 -7.00 11.85
CA VAL A 174 23.95 -7.23 13.28
C VAL A 174 24.48 -8.64 13.52
N ARG A 175 23.84 -9.65 12.90
CA ARG A 175 24.30 -11.03 13.01
C ARG A 175 25.67 -11.22 12.37
N ALA A 176 25.87 -10.71 11.15
CA ALA A 176 27.15 -10.80 10.45
C ALA A 176 28.29 -10.11 11.21
N LEU A 177 28.04 -8.94 11.81
CA LEU A 177 29.03 -8.24 12.62
C LEU A 177 29.43 -9.00 13.88
N LYS A 178 28.56 -9.83 14.47
CA LYS A 178 28.89 -10.67 15.64
C LYS A 178 29.79 -11.83 15.29
N ASP A 179 29.76 -12.30 14.05
CA ASP A 179 30.55 -13.43 13.55
C ASP A 179 31.91 -13.00 13.02
N LEU A 180 32.20 -11.69 12.96
CA LEU A 180 33.45 -11.11 12.45
C LEU A 180 34.39 -10.66 13.60
N PRO A 181 35.69 -10.54 13.36
CA PRO A 181 36.63 -10.04 14.36
C PRO A 181 36.25 -8.63 14.84
N PRO A 182 36.31 -8.38 16.16
CA PRO A 182 36.03 -7.06 16.72
C PRO A 182 36.95 -6.00 16.13
N GLY A 183 36.36 -4.93 15.57
CA GLY A 183 37.10 -3.80 15.02
C GLY A 183 37.28 -3.78 13.51
N ASP A 184 36.91 -4.82 12.78
CA ASP A 184 37.02 -4.83 11.31
C ASP A 184 36.09 -3.79 10.64
N PHE A 185 34.93 -3.49 11.27
CA PHE A 185 33.95 -2.56 10.75
C PHE A 185 33.49 -1.54 11.80
N PRO A 186 34.36 -0.64 12.27
CA PRO A 186 34.06 0.23 13.43
C PRO A 186 32.93 1.22 13.15
N LEU A 187 32.83 1.79 11.93
CA LEU A 187 31.80 2.73 11.58
C LEU A 187 30.43 2.05 11.49
N LEU A 188 30.35 0.88 10.85
CA LEU A 188 29.13 0.12 10.74
C LEU A 188 28.65 -0.37 12.11
N SER A 189 29.55 -0.85 12.95
CA SER A 189 29.26 -1.25 14.33
C SER A 189 28.75 -0.09 15.17
N GLY A 190 29.31 1.11 15.03
CA GLY A 190 28.85 2.32 15.69
C GLY A 190 27.43 2.70 15.25
N VAL A 191 27.18 2.76 13.95
CA VAL A 191 25.83 3.07 13.39
C VAL A 191 24.78 2.07 13.90
N VAL A 192 25.13 0.79 13.99
CA VAL A 192 24.19 -0.24 14.48
C VAL A 192 23.97 -0.12 15.99
N ALA A 193 25.00 0.24 16.77
CA ALA A 193 24.90 0.38 18.23
C ALA A 193 24.12 1.63 18.64
N ASP A 194 24.24 2.74 17.88
CA ASP A 194 23.60 4.03 18.20
C ASP A 194 22.11 4.07 17.78
N ARG A 195 21.64 3.06 17.04
CA ARG A 195 20.23 3.02 16.62
C ARG A 195 19.31 2.61 17.77
N ASP A 196 18.49 3.57 18.20
CA ASP A 196 17.36 3.30 19.10
C ASP A 196 16.22 2.65 18.31
N VAL A 197 15.93 1.39 18.64
CA VAL A 197 15.00 0.53 17.89
C VAL A 197 13.55 1.02 17.96
N ASP A 198 13.16 1.70 19.04
CA ASP A 198 11.77 2.08 19.28
C ASP A 198 11.41 3.49 18.75
N ALA A 199 12.40 4.38 18.65
CA ALA A 199 12.19 5.75 18.15
C ALA A 199 12.28 5.86 16.61
N THR A 200 12.83 4.89 15.93
CA THR A 200 13.52 5.03 14.65
C THR A 200 12.62 5.15 13.44
N ALA A 201 11.56 4.35 13.32
CA ALA A 201 10.85 4.25 12.02
C ALA A 201 10.03 5.50 11.63
N ALA A 202 9.49 6.23 12.61
CA ALA A 202 8.78 7.47 12.31
C ALA A 202 9.80 8.62 12.07
N GLN A 203 10.86 8.67 12.85
CA GLN A 203 11.92 9.66 12.73
C GLN A 203 12.72 9.46 11.43
N ASP A 204 13.02 8.23 11.05
CA ASP A 204 13.69 7.91 9.79
C ASP A 204 12.87 8.35 8.59
N PHE A 205 11.53 8.17 8.64
CA PHE A 205 10.66 8.62 7.57
C PHE A 205 10.66 10.15 7.42
N GLU A 206 10.52 10.89 8.53
CA GLU A 206 10.54 12.36 8.49
C GLU A 206 11.92 12.89 8.04
N PHE A 207 13.00 12.32 8.54
CA PHE A 207 14.36 12.66 8.11
C PHE A 207 14.58 12.43 6.61
N ASN A 208 14.13 11.28 6.09
CA ASN A 208 14.24 10.98 4.67
C ASN A 208 13.41 11.95 3.83
N LEU A 209 12.22 12.31 4.30
CA LEU A 209 11.34 13.25 3.62
C LEU A 209 11.92 14.67 3.63
N ASP A 210 12.57 15.08 4.72
CA ASP A 210 13.31 16.35 4.81
C ASP A 210 14.45 16.43 3.80
N ILE A 211 15.25 15.36 3.68
CA ILE A 211 16.33 15.28 2.68
C ILE A 211 15.77 15.38 1.26
N VAL A 212 14.68 14.66 0.96
CA VAL A 212 14.03 14.72 -0.35
C VAL A 212 13.56 16.14 -0.66
N ILE A 213 12.85 16.78 0.27
CA ILE A 213 12.32 18.15 0.07
C ILE A 213 13.46 19.15 -0.13
N ALA A 214 14.49 19.13 0.72
CA ALA A 214 15.65 20.01 0.57
C ALA A 214 16.39 19.78 -0.76
N GLY A 215 16.50 18.52 -1.21
CA GLY A 215 17.06 18.19 -2.52
C GLY A 215 16.23 18.74 -3.67
N LEU A 216 14.90 18.68 -3.57
CA LEU A 216 13.98 19.21 -4.57
C LEU A 216 13.99 20.75 -4.63
N GLU A 217 14.11 21.44 -3.51
CA GLU A 217 14.29 22.90 -3.45
C GLU A 217 15.56 23.31 -4.19
N ARG A 218 16.65 22.61 -3.94
CA ARG A 218 17.91 22.86 -4.66
C ARG A 218 17.78 22.54 -6.15
N PHE A 219 17.07 21.51 -6.52
CA PHE A 219 16.82 21.14 -7.93
C PHE A 219 16.08 22.22 -8.69
N LEU A 220 15.07 22.87 -8.04
CA LEU A 220 14.32 23.99 -8.64
C LEU A 220 15.13 25.29 -8.76
N ALA A 221 16.20 25.42 -7.99
CA ALA A 221 17.06 26.62 -8.01
C ALA A 221 18.18 26.56 -9.08
N LEU A 222 18.26 25.45 -9.84
CA LEU A 222 19.22 25.24 -10.92
C LEU A 222 18.64 25.62 -12.28
#